data_2df0c63a32acb35f7e430dcb73536cf0
#
_entry.id   2df0c63a32acb35f7e430dcb73536cf0
#
_cell.length_a   1.000
_cell.length_b   1.000
_cell.length_c   1.000
_cell.angle_alpha   90.00
_cell.angle_beta   90.00
_cell.angle_gamma   90.00
#
_symmetry.space_group_name_H-M   'P 1'
#
loop_
_entity.id
_entity.type
_entity.pdbx_description
1 polymer ?
#
loop_
_entity_poly.entity_id
_entity_poly.type
_entity_poly.pdbx_seq_one_letter_code
_entity_poly.pdbx_strand_id
1 'polypeptide(L)'
;MATSDKSYINTSSPRGGREGAYSFQQKGDHLTIFKNKKKMHTPKGNIIYTYDEALANRIIEQLEAEADYTSCSSLLCYHYTYCDLTAEYDQKTVAEDLLTCLEHNVEYDPFIAFREEKAIEAMSDEEADQMVKAFKQQMMAFIASCSMYQLVAITVLYCAFDSLALPYYIIKETMGETACSIDDFMARLSAYCKREGIDLPADMPATISAFCEYWGI
;
A
#
# COMPACT_ATOMS: atom_id res chain seq x y z
N MET A 1 -3.53 -30.62 -33.32
CA MET A 1 -2.27 -30.30 -32.63
C MET A 1 -2.64 -29.87 -31.24
N ALA A 2 -2.37 -30.72 -30.25
CA ALA A 2 -2.71 -30.44 -28.86
C ALA A 2 -1.58 -29.59 -28.23
N THR A 3 -1.90 -28.38 -27.85
CA THR A 3 -1.00 -27.51 -27.08
C THR A 3 -0.90 -28.05 -25.66
N SER A 4 0.26 -28.56 -25.33
CA SER A 4 0.62 -29.05 -24.00
C SER A 4 0.61 -27.90 -23.00
N ASP A 5 -0.41 -27.87 -22.15
CA ASP A 5 -0.47 -27.01 -20.96
C ASP A 5 0.60 -27.48 -19.95
N LYS A 6 1.77 -26.85 -20.01
CA LYS A 6 2.79 -27.05 -18.98
C LYS A 6 2.40 -26.26 -17.75
N SER A 7 1.58 -26.87 -16.87
CA SER A 7 1.35 -26.37 -15.53
C SER A 7 2.63 -26.57 -14.70
N TYR A 8 3.40 -25.51 -14.51
CA TYR A 8 4.47 -25.52 -13.52
C TYR A 8 3.82 -25.43 -12.12
N ILE A 9 3.79 -26.58 -11.43
CA ILE A 9 3.45 -26.63 -10.01
C ILE A 9 4.74 -26.31 -9.27
N ASN A 10 4.90 -25.10 -8.80
CA ASN A 10 5.97 -24.78 -7.86
C ASN A 10 5.46 -25.11 -6.45
N THR A 11 5.78 -26.33 -6.00
CA THR A 11 5.64 -26.70 -4.61
C THR A 11 6.90 -26.23 -3.90
N SER A 12 6.88 -25.03 -3.32
CA SER A 12 7.91 -24.65 -2.36
C SER A 12 7.85 -25.64 -1.21
N SER A 13 8.84 -26.55 -1.13
CA SER A 13 8.94 -27.51 -0.03
C SER A 13 9.20 -26.75 1.27
N PRO A 14 8.36 -26.90 2.30
CA PRO A 14 8.61 -26.29 3.59
C PRO A 14 9.80 -27.00 4.26
N ARG A 15 10.67 -26.23 4.86
CA ARG A 15 11.67 -26.76 5.80
C ARG A 15 10.93 -27.34 7.00
N GLY A 16 10.76 -28.66 7.02
CA GLY A 16 10.32 -29.44 8.19
C GLY A 16 8.83 -29.46 8.46
N GLY A 17 8.11 -30.46 7.93
CA GLY A 17 6.96 -31.13 8.53
C GLY A 17 5.65 -30.33 8.68
N ARG A 18 4.93 -30.26 7.64
CA ARG A 18 3.51 -30.32 7.29
C ARG A 18 3.44 -29.86 5.83
N GLU A 19 2.84 -30.64 4.94
CA GLU A 19 2.48 -30.16 3.62
C GLU A 19 1.66 -28.88 3.81
N GLY A 20 2.20 -27.71 3.42
CA GLY A 20 1.54 -26.43 3.57
C GLY A 20 0.16 -26.46 2.90
N ALA A 21 -0.86 -26.03 3.61
CA ALA A 21 -2.22 -26.00 3.08
C ALA A 21 -2.36 -25.05 1.88
N TYR A 22 -1.41 -24.10 1.71
CA TYR A 22 -1.41 -23.05 0.71
C TYR A 22 -0.38 -23.32 -0.41
N SER A 23 -0.70 -22.88 -1.60
CA SER A 23 0.16 -22.94 -2.79
C SER A 23 -0.29 -21.91 -3.82
N PHE A 24 0.52 -21.62 -4.84
CA PHE A 24 0.06 -20.88 -6.00
C PHE A 24 0.27 -21.69 -7.29
N GLN A 25 -0.47 -21.39 -8.33
CA GLN A 25 -0.36 -22.00 -9.65
C GLN A 25 -0.47 -20.92 -10.73
N GLN A 26 0.36 -21.06 -11.76
CA GLN A 26 0.27 -20.21 -12.96
C GLN A 26 -1.08 -20.45 -13.65
N LYS A 27 -1.81 -19.38 -13.91
CA LYS A 27 -3.06 -19.37 -14.66
C LYS A 27 -3.03 -18.22 -15.67
N GLY A 28 -2.67 -18.56 -16.92
CA GLY A 28 -2.44 -17.53 -17.93
C GLY A 28 -1.21 -16.68 -17.57
N ASP A 29 -1.40 -15.39 -17.36
CA ASP A 29 -0.38 -14.39 -17.06
C ASP A 29 -0.19 -14.12 -15.55
N HIS A 30 -1.02 -14.71 -14.69
CA HIS A 30 -1.00 -14.47 -13.24
C HIS A 30 -0.85 -15.76 -12.43
N LEU A 31 -0.50 -15.60 -11.14
CA LEU A 31 -0.39 -16.66 -10.14
C LEU A 31 -1.64 -16.62 -9.26
N THR A 32 -2.44 -17.68 -9.27
CA THR A 32 -3.62 -17.82 -8.42
C THR A 32 -3.25 -18.54 -7.13
N ILE A 33 -3.72 -18.05 -5.99
CA ILE A 33 -3.49 -18.66 -4.67
C ILE A 33 -4.54 -19.73 -4.39
N PHE A 34 -4.10 -20.84 -3.81
CA PHE A 34 -4.92 -22.01 -3.46
C PHE A 34 -4.75 -22.38 -1.99
N LYS A 35 -5.83 -22.87 -1.38
CA LYS A 35 -5.83 -23.59 -0.10
C LYS A 35 -6.41 -24.98 -0.34
N ASN A 36 -5.65 -26.04 -0.02
CA ASN A 36 -6.12 -27.43 -0.20
C ASN A 36 -6.66 -27.67 -1.63
N LYS A 37 -5.95 -27.21 -2.65
CA LYS A 37 -6.31 -27.32 -4.08
C LYS A 37 -7.58 -26.55 -4.50
N LYS A 38 -8.18 -25.76 -3.63
CA LYS A 38 -9.29 -24.86 -3.94
C LYS A 38 -8.77 -23.43 -4.08
N LYS A 39 -9.27 -22.71 -5.09
CA LYS A 39 -8.93 -21.29 -5.26
C LYS A 39 -9.31 -20.50 -4.01
N MET A 40 -8.40 -19.64 -3.58
CA MET A 40 -8.66 -18.69 -2.51
C MET A 40 -9.44 -17.48 -3.04
N HIS A 41 -10.30 -16.95 -2.19
CA HIS A 41 -11.11 -15.76 -2.49
C HIS A 41 -10.98 -14.77 -1.34
N THR A 42 -11.09 -13.50 -1.67
CA THR A 42 -11.26 -12.43 -0.69
C THR A 42 -12.60 -12.59 0.04
N PRO A 43 -12.84 -11.89 1.15
CA PRO A 43 -14.14 -11.86 1.81
C PRO A 43 -15.30 -11.41 0.90
N LYS A 44 -15.02 -10.59 -0.13
CA LYS A 44 -16.00 -10.18 -1.13
C LYS A 44 -16.24 -11.23 -2.23
N GLY A 45 -15.47 -12.33 -2.24
CA GLY A 45 -15.63 -13.44 -3.17
C GLY A 45 -14.76 -13.34 -4.43
N ASN A 46 -13.85 -12.38 -4.53
CA ASN A 46 -12.94 -12.23 -5.65
C ASN A 46 -11.74 -13.17 -5.52
N ILE A 47 -11.25 -13.71 -6.66
CA ILE A 47 -10.11 -14.63 -6.66
C ILE A 47 -8.85 -13.89 -6.21
N ILE A 48 -8.07 -14.51 -5.33
CA ILE A 48 -6.76 -13.98 -4.91
C ILE A 48 -5.71 -14.41 -5.93
N TYR A 49 -5.07 -13.43 -6.57
CA TYR A 49 -4.05 -13.63 -7.59
C TYR A 49 -3.01 -12.51 -7.57
N THR A 50 -1.82 -12.77 -8.08
CA THR A 50 -0.77 -11.79 -8.29
C THR A 50 0.01 -12.07 -9.57
N TYR A 51 0.76 -11.10 -10.06
CA TYR A 51 1.70 -11.27 -11.19
C TYR A 51 3.15 -11.48 -10.72
N ASP A 52 3.40 -11.37 -9.42
CA ASP A 52 4.73 -11.44 -8.81
C ASP A 52 4.83 -12.66 -7.89
N GLU A 53 5.85 -13.51 -8.13
CA GLU A 53 6.08 -14.74 -7.37
C GLU A 53 6.57 -14.44 -5.94
N ALA A 54 7.38 -13.40 -5.76
CA ALA A 54 7.85 -13.02 -4.43
C ALA A 54 6.67 -12.54 -3.56
N LEU A 55 5.75 -11.74 -4.15
CA LEU A 55 4.53 -11.34 -3.48
C LEU A 55 3.62 -12.53 -3.19
N ALA A 56 3.49 -13.52 -4.11
CA ALA A 56 2.71 -14.73 -3.87
C ALA A 56 3.22 -15.51 -2.65
N ASN A 57 4.54 -15.65 -2.51
CA ASN A 57 5.14 -16.32 -1.36
C ASN A 57 4.85 -15.57 -0.05
N ARG A 58 5.01 -14.25 -0.02
CA ARG A 58 4.71 -13.42 1.17
C ARG A 58 3.24 -13.47 1.57
N ILE A 59 2.32 -13.47 0.60
CA ILE A 59 0.89 -13.66 0.85
C ILE A 59 0.63 -15.01 1.51
N ILE A 60 1.26 -16.09 1.01
CA ILE A 60 1.13 -17.43 1.59
C ILE A 60 1.66 -17.45 3.03
N GLU A 61 2.83 -16.87 3.29
CA GLU A 61 3.39 -16.76 4.64
C GLU A 61 2.42 -16.07 5.62
N GLN A 62 1.80 -14.99 5.20
CA GLN A 62 0.80 -14.30 6.03
C GLN A 62 -0.49 -15.09 6.21
N LEU A 63 -0.94 -15.83 5.18
CA LEU A 63 -2.08 -16.73 5.29
C LEU A 63 -1.81 -17.91 6.25
N GLU A 64 -0.59 -18.44 6.25
CA GLU A 64 -0.16 -19.51 7.17
C GLU A 64 -0.03 -18.98 8.61
N ALA A 65 0.38 -17.74 8.78
CA ALA A 65 0.44 -17.05 10.06
C ALA A 65 -0.93 -16.57 10.57
N GLU A 66 -2.01 -16.79 9.81
CA GLU A 66 -3.36 -16.31 10.13
C GLU A 66 -3.42 -14.80 10.39
N ALA A 67 -2.64 -14.03 9.62
CA ALA A 67 -2.58 -12.58 9.76
C ALA A 67 -3.96 -11.93 9.53
N ASP A 68 -4.26 -10.89 10.30
CA ASP A 68 -5.52 -10.17 10.21
C ASP A 68 -5.57 -9.34 8.92
N TYR A 69 -6.40 -9.76 7.98
CA TYR A 69 -6.60 -9.07 6.70
C TYR A 69 -7.41 -7.76 6.82
N THR A 70 -8.01 -7.48 7.96
CA THR A 70 -8.74 -6.22 8.21
C THR A 70 -7.83 -5.12 8.73
N SER A 71 -6.64 -5.48 9.19
CA SER A 71 -5.65 -4.52 9.68
C SER A 71 -4.80 -3.98 8.54
N CYS A 72 -4.67 -2.66 8.43
CA CYS A 72 -3.76 -2.00 7.50
C CYS A 72 -2.27 -2.26 7.79
N SER A 73 -1.95 -2.90 8.92
CA SER A 73 -0.60 -3.39 9.22
C SER A 73 -0.30 -4.78 8.60
N SER A 74 -1.25 -5.35 7.87
CA SER A 74 -1.12 -6.64 7.20
C SER A 74 -1.02 -6.50 5.69
N LEU A 75 -0.06 -7.19 5.07
CA LEU A 75 0.05 -7.29 3.61
C LEU A 75 -1.24 -7.85 2.97
N LEU A 76 -1.97 -8.71 3.69
CA LEU A 76 -3.25 -9.26 3.22
C LEU A 76 -4.31 -8.18 3.02
N CYS A 77 -4.35 -7.15 3.86
CA CYS A 77 -5.27 -6.02 3.70
C CYS A 77 -5.06 -5.33 2.34
N TYR A 78 -3.83 -5.02 2.01
CA TYR A 78 -3.47 -4.39 0.73
C TYR A 78 -3.80 -5.29 -0.45
N HIS A 79 -3.45 -6.58 -0.34
CA HIS A 79 -3.63 -7.48 -1.47
C HIS A 79 -5.08 -7.89 -1.71
N TYR A 80 -5.89 -8.05 -0.66
CA TYR A 80 -7.33 -8.27 -0.80
C TYR A 80 -8.01 -7.04 -1.39
N THR A 81 -7.63 -5.85 -0.94
CA THR A 81 -8.11 -4.59 -1.54
C THR A 81 -7.75 -4.50 -3.02
N TYR A 82 -6.53 -4.92 -3.40
CA TYR A 82 -6.13 -5.00 -4.82
C TYR A 82 -7.04 -5.94 -5.62
N CYS A 83 -7.24 -7.17 -5.15
CA CYS A 83 -8.08 -8.15 -5.85
C CYS A 83 -9.53 -7.68 -5.95
N ASP A 84 -10.05 -7.00 -4.93
CA ASP A 84 -11.40 -6.49 -4.90
C ASP A 84 -11.59 -5.28 -5.81
N LEU A 85 -10.65 -4.32 -5.79
CA LEU A 85 -10.73 -3.14 -6.66
C LEU A 85 -10.54 -3.51 -8.14
N THR A 86 -9.58 -4.39 -8.46
CA THR A 86 -9.34 -4.81 -9.86
C THR A 86 -10.48 -5.64 -10.46
N ALA A 87 -11.34 -6.23 -9.63
CA ALA A 87 -12.52 -6.93 -10.10
C ALA A 87 -13.64 -5.98 -10.56
N GLU A 88 -13.68 -4.74 -10.04
CA GLU A 88 -14.77 -3.79 -10.24
C GLU A 88 -14.34 -2.54 -11.02
N TYR A 89 -13.08 -2.10 -10.88
CA TYR A 89 -12.57 -0.82 -11.37
C TYR A 89 -11.29 -0.98 -12.18
N ASP A 90 -11.11 -0.12 -13.16
CA ASP A 90 -9.83 0.05 -13.83
C ASP A 90 -8.91 1.04 -13.08
N GLN A 91 -7.63 1.07 -13.46
CA GLN A 91 -6.62 1.95 -12.86
C GLN A 91 -7.00 3.42 -12.94
N LYS A 92 -7.65 3.84 -14.03
CA LYS A 92 -8.04 5.23 -14.24
C LYS A 92 -9.11 5.66 -13.24
N THR A 93 -10.12 4.83 -13.02
CA THR A 93 -11.20 5.09 -12.05
C THR A 93 -10.64 5.24 -10.64
N VAL A 94 -9.75 4.33 -10.20
CA VAL A 94 -9.13 4.43 -8.87
C VAL A 94 -8.26 5.69 -8.74
N ALA A 95 -7.55 6.08 -9.79
CA ALA A 95 -6.77 7.32 -9.79
C ALA A 95 -7.68 8.56 -9.71
N GLU A 96 -8.81 8.59 -10.43
CA GLU A 96 -9.79 9.68 -10.41
C GLU A 96 -10.44 9.82 -9.02
N ASP A 97 -10.74 8.72 -8.34
CA ASP A 97 -11.27 8.73 -6.98
C ASP A 97 -10.26 9.33 -5.99
N LEU A 98 -8.97 8.95 -6.07
CA LEU A 98 -7.92 9.54 -5.24
C LEU A 98 -7.72 11.03 -5.53
N LEU A 99 -7.82 11.47 -6.79
CA LEU A 99 -7.76 12.89 -7.15
C LEU A 99 -8.96 13.65 -6.57
N THR A 100 -10.12 13.05 -6.54
CA THR A 100 -11.33 13.63 -5.92
C THR A 100 -11.12 13.77 -4.40
N CYS A 101 -10.56 12.76 -3.73
CA CYS A 101 -10.18 12.87 -2.31
C CYS A 101 -9.16 13.99 -2.08
N LEU A 102 -8.15 14.10 -2.94
CA LEU A 102 -7.15 15.18 -2.87
C LEU A 102 -7.81 16.57 -2.96
N GLU A 103 -8.77 16.74 -3.86
CA GLU A 103 -9.46 18.03 -4.03
C GLU A 103 -10.26 18.46 -2.81
N HIS A 104 -10.87 17.52 -2.13
CA HIS A 104 -11.77 17.80 -1.01
C HIS A 104 -11.05 17.88 0.35
N ASN A 105 -9.97 17.12 0.53
CA ASN A 105 -9.38 16.89 1.85
C ASN A 105 -7.98 17.45 2.03
N VAL A 106 -7.32 17.92 0.96
CA VAL A 106 -5.91 18.34 1.03
C VAL A 106 -5.64 19.46 2.03
N GLU A 107 -6.58 20.38 2.21
CA GLU A 107 -6.45 21.51 3.15
C GLU A 107 -6.49 21.07 4.62
N TYR A 108 -7.04 19.89 4.88
CA TYR A 108 -7.18 19.30 6.21
C TYR A 108 -6.21 18.15 6.47
N ASP A 109 -5.34 17.81 5.49
CA ASP A 109 -4.40 16.73 5.62
C ASP A 109 -3.35 17.06 6.70
N PRO A 110 -3.31 16.31 7.81
CA PRO A 110 -2.48 16.65 8.97
C PRO A 110 -0.97 16.56 8.70
N PHE A 111 -0.58 15.91 7.59
CA PHE A 111 0.83 15.68 7.26
C PHE A 111 1.33 16.56 6.11
N ILE A 112 0.50 17.49 5.58
CA ILE A 112 0.88 18.29 4.42
C ILE A 112 2.13 19.14 4.66
N ALA A 113 2.32 19.64 5.88
CA ALA A 113 3.48 20.43 6.28
C ALA A 113 4.62 19.61 6.89
N PHE A 114 4.59 18.28 6.74
CA PHE A 114 5.59 17.39 7.34
C PHE A 114 7.04 17.78 7.02
N ARG A 115 7.29 18.29 5.82
CA ARG A 115 8.63 18.68 5.37
C ARG A 115 9.01 20.12 5.74
N GLU A 116 8.09 20.90 6.29
CA GLU A 116 8.36 22.26 6.66
C GLU A 116 9.14 22.34 8.00
N GLU A 117 10.12 23.24 8.05
CA GLU A 117 10.93 23.41 9.27
C GLU A 117 10.18 24.14 10.38
N LYS A 118 9.21 24.97 10.03
CA LYS A 118 8.39 25.72 10.99
C LYS A 118 7.04 25.04 11.25
N ALA A 119 6.49 25.28 12.44
CA ALA A 119 5.16 24.80 12.79
C ALA A 119 4.07 25.43 11.88
N ILE A 120 3.00 24.69 11.63
CA ILE A 120 1.86 25.18 10.81
C ILE A 120 1.32 26.49 11.36
N GLU A 121 1.14 26.59 12.69
CA GLU A 121 0.66 27.82 13.36
C GLU A 121 1.55 29.05 13.16
N ALA A 122 2.81 28.85 12.77
CA ALA A 122 3.75 29.93 12.50
C ALA A 122 3.78 30.39 11.03
N MET A 123 3.01 29.72 10.15
CA MET A 123 2.88 30.11 8.74
C MET A 123 1.85 31.23 8.59
N SER A 124 2.08 32.11 7.62
CA SER A 124 1.04 33.03 7.14
C SER A 124 0.04 32.29 6.26
N ASP A 125 -1.20 32.82 6.14
CA ASP A 125 -2.22 32.24 5.28
C ASP A 125 -1.74 32.09 3.83
N GLU A 126 -0.96 33.05 3.31
CA GLU A 126 -0.41 32.99 1.96
C GLU A 126 0.62 31.87 1.80
N GLU A 127 1.47 31.63 2.79
CA GLU A 127 2.47 30.53 2.78
C GLU A 127 1.75 29.17 2.86
N ALA A 128 0.72 29.03 3.69
CA ALA A 128 -0.09 27.82 3.78
C ALA A 128 -0.81 27.53 2.45
N ASP A 129 -1.45 28.52 1.83
CA ASP A 129 -2.10 28.37 0.53
C ASP A 129 -1.14 27.95 -0.58
N GLN A 130 0.06 28.55 -0.61
CA GLN A 130 1.09 28.20 -1.59
C GLN A 130 1.59 26.76 -1.38
N MET A 131 1.78 26.33 -0.14
CA MET A 131 2.18 24.97 0.21
C MET A 131 1.13 23.95 -0.25
N VAL A 132 -0.14 24.17 0.08
CA VAL A 132 -1.28 23.31 -0.33
C VAL A 132 -1.34 23.21 -1.86
N LYS A 133 -1.22 24.33 -2.56
CA LYS A 133 -1.26 24.37 -4.02
C LYS A 133 -0.08 23.61 -4.66
N ALA A 134 1.12 23.80 -4.13
CA ALA A 134 2.31 23.09 -4.61
C ALA A 134 2.21 21.59 -4.37
N PHE A 135 1.77 21.19 -3.17
CA PHE A 135 1.53 19.80 -2.84
C PHE A 135 0.49 19.16 -3.76
N LYS A 136 -0.65 19.82 -3.98
CA LYS A 136 -1.71 19.35 -4.87
C LYS A 136 -1.19 19.04 -6.28
N GLN A 137 -0.39 19.94 -6.86
CA GLN A 137 0.20 19.73 -8.18
C GLN A 137 1.16 18.52 -8.21
N GLN A 138 2.00 18.38 -7.17
CA GLN A 138 2.94 17.26 -7.07
C GLN A 138 2.18 15.92 -6.89
N MET A 139 1.15 15.90 -6.07
CA MET A 139 0.35 14.71 -5.81
C MET A 139 -0.45 14.27 -7.04
N MET A 140 -1.00 15.20 -7.82
CA MET A 140 -1.67 14.88 -9.09
C MET A 140 -0.73 14.17 -10.07
N ALA A 141 0.49 14.69 -10.23
CA ALA A 141 1.50 14.08 -11.09
C ALA A 141 1.95 12.70 -10.57
N PHE A 142 2.05 12.55 -9.25
CA PHE A 142 2.40 11.30 -8.59
C PHE A 142 1.33 10.22 -8.81
N ILE A 143 0.05 10.51 -8.52
CA ILE A 143 -1.07 9.58 -8.75
C ILE A 143 -1.15 9.16 -10.22
N ALA A 144 -0.97 10.10 -11.16
CA ALA A 144 -1.01 9.82 -12.59
C ALA A 144 0.11 8.86 -13.05
N SER A 145 1.22 8.79 -12.31
CA SER A 145 2.35 7.90 -12.62
C SER A 145 2.26 6.52 -11.97
N CYS A 146 1.33 6.31 -11.03
CA CYS A 146 1.22 5.09 -10.25
C CYS A 146 0.58 3.95 -11.02
N SER A 147 1.10 2.74 -10.84
CA SER A 147 0.45 1.49 -11.25
C SER A 147 -0.77 1.18 -10.37
N MET A 148 -1.61 0.23 -10.77
CA MET A 148 -2.77 -0.20 -9.97
C MET A 148 -2.37 -0.69 -8.57
N TYR A 149 -1.27 -1.44 -8.42
CA TYR A 149 -0.74 -1.86 -7.12
C TYR A 149 -0.41 -0.67 -6.22
N GLN A 150 0.22 0.35 -6.80
CA GLN A 150 0.62 1.56 -6.09
C GLN A 150 -0.59 2.42 -5.68
N LEU A 151 -1.59 2.55 -6.56
CA LEU A 151 -2.83 3.25 -6.23
C LEU A 151 -3.57 2.57 -5.08
N VAL A 152 -3.62 1.24 -5.08
CA VAL A 152 -4.22 0.47 -3.98
C VAL A 152 -3.45 0.70 -2.67
N ALA A 153 -2.11 0.69 -2.70
CA ALA A 153 -1.33 0.97 -1.51
C ALA A 153 -1.62 2.37 -0.94
N ILE A 154 -1.68 3.39 -1.80
CA ILE A 154 -2.08 4.76 -1.42
C ILE A 154 -3.48 4.75 -0.80
N THR A 155 -4.44 4.06 -1.44
CA THR A 155 -5.84 3.99 -0.96
C THR A 155 -5.92 3.39 0.44
N VAL A 156 -5.24 2.27 0.69
CA VAL A 156 -5.25 1.62 2.01
C VAL A 156 -4.64 2.52 3.07
N LEU A 157 -3.51 3.16 2.76
CA LEU A 157 -2.86 4.05 3.72
C LEU A 157 -3.68 5.34 3.95
N TYR A 158 -4.31 5.88 2.91
CA TYR A 158 -5.25 6.99 3.02
C TYR A 158 -6.42 6.65 3.95
N CYS A 159 -7.03 5.48 3.75
CA CYS A 159 -8.13 5.03 4.62
C CYS A 159 -7.68 4.82 6.09
N ALA A 160 -6.41 4.50 6.33
CA ALA A 160 -5.88 4.30 7.68
C ALA A 160 -5.61 5.61 8.42
N PHE A 161 -5.22 6.69 7.71
CA PHE A 161 -4.71 7.93 8.32
C PHE A 161 -5.41 9.20 7.85
N ASP A 162 -6.38 9.08 6.95
CA ASP A 162 -7.07 10.23 6.30
C ASP A 162 -6.07 11.24 5.71
N SER A 163 -4.97 10.72 5.12
CA SER A 163 -3.89 11.53 4.58
C SER A 163 -3.38 11.00 3.26
N LEU A 164 -3.31 11.86 2.25
CA LEU A 164 -2.61 11.64 0.99
C LEU A 164 -1.16 12.13 1.03
N ALA A 165 -0.83 13.03 1.95
CA ALA A 165 0.53 13.51 2.14
C ALA A 165 1.44 12.41 2.70
N LEU A 166 0.94 11.59 3.61
CA LEU A 166 1.74 10.55 4.26
C LEU A 166 2.30 9.51 3.26
N PRO A 167 1.52 8.81 2.43
CA PRO A 167 2.07 7.88 1.43
C PRO A 167 3.02 8.56 0.45
N TYR A 168 2.71 9.78 0.04
CA TYR A 168 3.58 10.56 -0.85
C TYR A 168 4.95 10.81 -0.22
N TYR A 169 5.02 11.27 1.02
CA TYR A 169 6.28 11.55 1.69
C TYR A 169 7.07 10.29 2.03
N ILE A 170 6.41 9.19 2.42
CA ILE A 170 7.09 7.91 2.58
C ILE A 170 7.86 7.57 1.30
N ILE A 171 7.20 7.59 0.15
CA ILE A 171 7.83 7.23 -1.13
C ILE A 171 8.95 8.22 -1.50
N LYS A 172 8.70 9.53 -1.38
CA LYS A 172 9.69 10.55 -1.73
C LYS A 172 10.95 10.49 -0.89
N GLU A 173 10.82 10.12 0.38
CA GLU A 173 11.94 10.13 1.30
C GLU A 173 12.67 8.79 1.41
N THR A 174 12.00 7.67 1.09
CA THR A 174 12.64 6.35 1.09
C THR A 174 13.19 5.94 -0.28
N MET A 175 12.66 6.51 -1.38
CA MET A 175 13.08 6.17 -2.75
C MET A 175 13.77 7.32 -3.49
N GLY A 176 13.88 8.50 -2.90
CA GLY A 176 14.53 9.67 -3.53
C GLY A 176 16.06 9.55 -3.61
N GLU A 177 16.71 10.50 -4.31
CA GLU A 177 18.18 10.57 -4.42
C GLU A 177 18.89 10.68 -3.05
N THR A 178 18.21 11.23 -2.05
CA THR A 178 18.65 11.34 -0.66
C THR A 178 17.87 10.42 0.25
N ALA A 179 17.63 9.18 -0.22
CA ALA A 179 16.80 8.20 0.50
C ALA A 179 17.27 8.03 1.96
N CYS A 180 16.35 8.17 2.90
CA CYS A 180 16.55 7.84 4.29
C CYS A 180 16.01 6.43 4.60
N SER A 181 16.46 5.85 5.70
CA SER A 181 15.87 4.60 6.19
C SER A 181 14.43 4.83 6.68
N ILE A 182 13.64 3.76 6.70
CA ILE A 182 12.27 3.82 7.29
C ILE A 182 12.34 4.25 8.75
N ASP A 183 13.36 3.81 9.50
CA ASP A 183 13.55 4.19 10.89
C ASP A 183 13.82 5.69 11.06
N ASP A 184 14.66 6.29 10.19
CA ASP A 184 14.91 7.72 10.18
C ASP A 184 13.66 8.52 9.80
N PHE A 185 12.91 8.03 8.79
CA PHE A 185 11.61 8.62 8.42
C PHE A 185 10.65 8.61 9.61
N MET A 186 10.50 7.47 10.30
CA MET A 186 9.63 7.33 11.46
C MET A 186 10.04 8.22 12.63
N ALA A 187 11.35 8.37 12.86
CA ALA A 187 11.85 9.27 13.89
C ALA A 187 11.47 10.74 13.60
N ARG A 188 11.61 11.19 12.36
CA ARG A 188 11.23 12.55 11.95
C ARG A 188 9.71 12.76 11.98
N LEU A 189 8.94 11.76 11.52
CA LEU A 189 7.48 11.79 11.58
C LEU A 189 6.99 11.90 13.01
N SER A 190 7.56 11.13 13.94
CA SER A 190 7.24 11.19 15.36
C SER A 190 7.57 12.56 15.96
N ALA A 191 8.70 13.15 15.59
CA ALA A 191 9.08 14.50 16.03
C ALA A 191 8.12 15.58 15.50
N TYR A 192 7.72 15.47 14.22
CA TYR A 192 6.70 16.33 13.61
C TYR A 192 5.37 16.24 14.33
N CYS A 193 4.84 15.03 14.50
CA CYS A 193 3.55 14.82 15.17
C CYS A 193 3.55 15.36 16.61
N LYS A 194 4.64 15.16 17.35
CA LYS A 194 4.80 15.74 18.69
C LYS A 194 4.78 17.27 18.66
N ARG A 195 5.40 17.90 17.66
CA ARG A 195 5.41 19.36 17.48
C ARG A 195 4.03 19.89 17.18
N GLU A 196 3.29 19.23 16.28
CA GLU A 196 1.97 19.67 15.80
C GLU A 196 0.82 19.15 16.67
N GLY A 197 1.08 18.38 17.74
CA GLY A 197 0.04 17.82 18.60
C GLY A 197 -0.82 16.75 17.95
N ILE A 198 -0.27 16.04 16.95
CA ILE A 198 -0.94 14.95 16.24
C ILE A 198 -0.70 13.63 16.99
N ASP A 199 -1.79 12.98 17.41
CA ASP A 199 -1.71 11.65 18.02
C ASP A 199 -1.50 10.58 16.95
N LEU A 200 -0.40 9.81 17.06
CA LEU A 200 -0.12 8.69 16.18
C LEU A 200 -0.79 7.41 16.70
N PRO A 201 -1.50 6.65 15.84
CA PRO A 201 -1.96 5.32 16.18
C PRO A 201 -0.79 4.41 16.59
N ALA A 202 -1.02 3.54 17.58
CA ALA A 202 0.03 2.65 18.11
C ALA A 202 0.57 1.65 17.07
N ASP A 203 -0.25 1.29 16.08
CA ASP A 203 0.07 0.38 14.98
C ASP A 203 0.66 1.08 13.74
N MET A 204 0.81 2.41 13.78
CA MET A 204 1.35 3.17 12.65
C MET A 204 2.70 2.65 12.12
N PRO A 205 3.69 2.29 12.96
CA PRO A 205 4.96 1.74 12.45
C PRO A 205 4.75 0.45 11.66
N ALA A 206 3.88 -0.45 12.14
CA ALA A 206 3.57 -1.70 11.44
C ALA A 206 2.80 -1.44 10.13
N THR A 207 1.88 -0.47 10.12
CA THR A 207 1.12 -0.07 8.94
C THR A 207 2.03 0.54 7.86
N ILE A 208 2.97 1.40 8.23
CA ILE A 208 3.97 1.96 7.29
C ILE A 208 4.90 0.85 6.77
N SER A 209 5.32 -0.08 7.63
CA SER A 209 6.11 -1.23 7.21
C SER A 209 5.37 -2.09 6.18
N ALA A 210 4.10 -2.41 6.41
CA ALA A 210 3.27 -3.17 5.46
C ALA A 210 3.06 -2.42 4.15
N PHE A 211 2.89 -1.09 4.20
CA PHE A 211 2.82 -0.24 3.00
C PHE A 211 4.12 -0.32 2.18
N CYS A 212 5.27 -0.12 2.83
CA CYS A 212 6.58 -0.18 2.17
C CYS A 212 6.81 -1.57 1.56
N GLU A 213 6.52 -2.63 2.30
CA GLU A 213 6.63 -4.01 1.82
C GLU A 213 5.74 -4.27 0.60
N TYR A 214 4.49 -3.79 0.62
CA TYR A 214 3.58 -3.95 -0.51
C TYR A 214 4.00 -3.10 -1.71
N TRP A 215 4.52 -1.91 -1.48
CA TRP A 215 5.06 -1.04 -2.52
C TRP A 215 6.31 -1.60 -3.19
N GLY A 216 7.09 -2.42 -2.47
CA GLY A 216 8.36 -3.01 -2.94
C GLY A 216 9.59 -2.19 -2.56
N ILE A 217 9.52 -1.53 -1.38
CA ILE A 217 10.64 -0.76 -0.79
C ILE A 217 11.28 -1.57 0.33
#